data_75aecb43e0be5e03dc17002de69ee0f6
#
_entry.id   75aecb43e0be5e03dc17002de69ee0f6
#
_cell.length_a   1.000
_cell.length_b   1.000
_cell.length_c   1.000
_cell.angle_alpha   90.00
_cell.angle_beta   90.00
_cell.angle_gamma   90.00
#
_symmetry.space_group_name_H-M   'P 1'
#
loop_
_entity.id
_entity.type
_entity.pdbx_description
1 polymer ?
#
loop_
_entity_poly.entity_id
_entity_poly.type
_entity_poly.pdbx_seq_one_letter_code
_entity_poly.pdbx_strand_id
1 'polypeptide(L)'
;YFIYYYIIMIFTAENILMIGSILIFSSILISKTGYRFGIPTLLLFLIVGMCFGSDGLGLQFNSASDAQFIGMMALSIILFSGGMDTKYNEIKPILTPGIILSTAGVLLTTLLTGIFIFYISDWNRTNIELTLLSSLLLAATMSSTDSASVFNLLRSQRMNLKQNLRPMLELESGSNDPMAYMLTIVLIQVISSGSNPDFLLITKDLLVQFFFGGVIGYAMGRFSVWLINRINLSNSSLYSILLLSLVF
;
A
#
# COMPACT_ATOMS: atom_id res chain seq x y z
N TYR A 1 17.79 34.32 25.79
CA TYR A 1 17.86 32.90 26.12
C TYR A 1 16.43 32.34 26.09
N PHE A 2 15.92 32.03 24.89
CA PHE A 2 14.71 31.23 24.71
C PHE A 2 15.13 29.76 24.84
N ILE A 3 14.73 29.12 25.88
CA ILE A 3 14.82 27.68 26.09
C ILE A 3 13.87 27.05 25.08
N TYR A 4 14.43 26.48 24.00
CA TYR A 4 13.73 25.53 23.13
C TYR A 4 13.44 24.28 23.99
N TYR A 5 12.29 24.24 24.64
CA TYR A 5 11.73 23.00 25.11
C TYR A 5 11.31 22.21 23.85
N TYR A 6 12.21 21.39 23.35
CA TYR A 6 11.82 20.26 22.53
C TYR A 6 10.91 19.40 23.41
N ILE A 7 9.62 19.52 23.23
CA ILE A 7 8.68 18.53 23.72
C ILE A 7 8.97 17.28 22.90
N ILE A 8 9.92 16.48 23.37
CA ILE A 8 10.04 15.10 22.90
C ILE A 8 8.72 14.47 23.36
N MET A 9 7.75 14.38 22.45
CA MET A 9 6.54 13.64 22.70
C MET A 9 6.94 12.16 22.74
N ILE A 10 7.30 11.68 23.92
CA ILE A 10 7.52 10.27 24.17
C ILE A 10 6.19 9.59 23.83
N PHE A 11 6.23 8.57 22.98
CA PHE A 11 5.05 7.78 22.62
C PHE A 11 4.53 7.00 23.83
N THR A 12 3.79 7.68 24.69
CA THR A 12 2.95 7.05 25.71
C THR A 12 1.61 6.66 25.06
N ALA A 13 0.94 5.65 25.59
CA ALA A 13 -0.35 5.20 25.05
C ALA A 13 -1.38 6.36 24.97
N GLU A 14 -1.34 7.29 25.92
CA GLU A 14 -2.21 8.47 25.94
C GLU A 14 -1.90 9.44 24.81
N ASN A 15 -0.63 9.71 24.55
CA ASN A 15 -0.19 10.58 23.46
C ASN A 15 -0.50 9.97 22.09
N ILE A 16 -0.35 8.66 21.92
CA ILE A 16 -0.69 7.94 20.68
C ILE A 16 -2.17 8.10 20.35
N LEU A 17 -3.05 7.92 21.36
CA LEU A 17 -4.49 8.08 21.18
C LEU A 17 -4.86 9.51 20.81
N MET A 18 -4.28 10.49 21.50
CA MET A 18 -4.54 11.91 21.24
C MET A 18 -4.06 12.31 19.83
N ILE A 19 -2.81 11.99 19.49
CA ILE A 19 -2.21 12.29 18.19
C ILE A 19 -2.98 11.57 17.08
N GLY A 20 -3.27 10.29 17.24
CA GLY A 20 -4.05 9.50 16.29
C GLY A 20 -5.44 10.11 16.05
N SER A 21 -6.12 10.53 17.11
CA SER A 21 -7.43 11.18 17.00
C SER A 21 -7.36 12.50 16.24
N ILE A 22 -6.35 13.33 16.52
CA ILE A 22 -6.16 14.62 15.83
C ILE A 22 -5.81 14.38 14.35
N LEU A 23 -4.93 13.41 14.04
CA LEU A 23 -4.58 13.06 12.67
C LEU A 23 -5.78 12.54 11.88
N ILE A 24 -6.58 11.64 12.47
CA ILE A 24 -7.80 11.12 11.83
C ILE A 24 -8.79 12.25 11.59
N PHE A 25 -9.04 13.09 12.59
CA PHE A 25 -9.94 14.23 12.47
C PHE A 25 -9.48 15.20 11.37
N SER A 26 -8.21 15.59 11.38
CA SER A 26 -7.62 16.46 10.36
C SER A 26 -7.73 15.84 8.97
N SER A 27 -7.44 14.54 8.84
CA SER A 27 -7.54 13.79 7.58
C SER A 27 -8.97 13.78 7.02
N ILE A 28 -9.98 13.61 7.87
CA ILE A 28 -11.40 13.65 7.46
C ILE A 28 -11.77 15.03 6.92
N LEU A 29 -11.38 16.10 7.63
CA LEU A 29 -11.66 17.48 7.20
C LEU A 29 -10.99 17.80 5.86
N ILE A 30 -9.75 17.39 5.71
CA ILE A 30 -8.94 17.67 4.52
C ILE A 30 -9.42 16.84 3.34
N SER A 31 -9.80 15.59 3.54
CA SER A 31 -10.40 14.75 2.50
C SER A 31 -11.64 15.41 1.89
N LYS A 32 -12.53 15.96 2.73
CA LYS A 32 -13.72 16.69 2.27
C LYS A 32 -13.35 17.93 1.46
N THR A 33 -12.29 18.63 1.86
CA THR A 33 -11.82 19.84 1.18
C THR A 33 -11.14 19.51 -0.14
N GLY A 34 -10.29 18.50 -0.16
CA GLY A 34 -9.57 18.04 -1.36
C GLY A 34 -10.50 17.64 -2.50
N TYR A 35 -11.58 16.94 -2.17
CA TYR A 35 -12.62 16.59 -3.15
C TYR A 35 -13.20 17.83 -3.87
N ARG A 36 -13.35 18.93 -3.15
CA ARG A 36 -13.89 20.18 -3.72
C ARG A 36 -12.92 20.86 -4.69
N PHE A 37 -11.62 20.70 -4.49
CA PHE A 37 -10.58 21.33 -5.32
C PHE A 37 -9.99 20.39 -6.36
N GLY A 38 -10.42 19.13 -6.43
CA GLY A 38 -9.89 18.14 -7.37
C GLY A 38 -8.44 17.71 -7.07
N ILE A 39 -7.98 17.95 -5.84
CA ILE A 39 -6.63 17.55 -5.39
C ILE A 39 -6.69 16.08 -4.92
N PRO A 40 -5.75 15.22 -5.34
CA PRO A 40 -5.66 13.87 -4.84
C PRO A 40 -5.56 13.84 -3.31
N THR A 41 -6.47 13.12 -2.66
CA THR A 41 -6.57 13.07 -1.21
C THR A 41 -5.29 12.57 -0.55
N LEU A 42 -4.57 11.66 -1.21
CA LEU A 42 -3.29 11.12 -0.76
C LEU A 42 -2.23 12.21 -0.57
N LEU A 43 -2.12 13.14 -1.54
CA LEU A 43 -1.19 14.28 -1.42
C LEU A 43 -1.53 15.16 -0.21
N LEU A 44 -2.81 15.34 0.06
CA LEU A 44 -3.24 16.11 1.22
C LEU A 44 -2.90 15.41 2.53
N PHE A 45 -3.05 14.09 2.60
CA PHE A 45 -2.64 13.31 3.77
C PHE A 45 -1.13 13.37 3.99
N LEU A 46 -0.35 13.32 2.90
CA LEU A 46 1.11 13.48 2.97
C LEU A 46 1.48 14.85 3.54
N ILE A 47 0.87 15.93 3.06
CA ILE A 47 1.10 17.29 3.58
C ILE A 47 0.75 17.38 5.07
N VAL A 48 -0.39 16.79 5.48
CA VAL A 48 -0.75 16.72 6.90
C VAL A 48 0.31 15.99 7.69
N GLY A 49 0.75 14.81 7.23
CA GLY A 49 1.81 14.05 7.88
C GLY A 49 3.11 14.86 8.01
N MET A 50 3.50 15.61 6.98
CA MET A 50 4.67 16.49 7.02
C MET A 50 4.50 17.65 8.02
N CYS A 51 3.32 18.27 8.09
CA CYS A 51 3.03 19.31 9.08
C CYS A 51 3.11 18.82 10.52
N PHE A 52 2.72 17.57 10.76
CA PHE A 52 2.82 16.97 12.09
C PHE A 52 4.21 16.39 12.39
N GLY A 53 4.99 16.07 11.37
CA GLY A 53 6.30 15.43 11.48
C GLY A 53 7.36 16.27 12.16
N SER A 54 8.60 15.78 12.14
CA SER A 54 9.77 16.39 12.80
C SER A 54 10.01 17.85 12.39
N ASP A 55 9.78 18.17 11.12
CA ASP A 55 10.00 19.50 10.54
C ASP A 55 8.82 20.46 10.78
N GLY A 56 7.67 19.96 11.25
CA GLY A 56 6.49 20.76 11.56
C GLY A 56 6.25 20.89 13.06
N LEU A 57 5.30 20.10 13.57
CA LEU A 57 4.93 20.11 15.00
C LEU A 57 5.88 19.30 15.91
N GLY A 58 6.91 18.68 15.34
CA GLY A 58 7.95 18.00 16.08
C GLY A 58 7.62 16.55 16.49
N LEU A 59 6.58 15.93 15.89
CA LEU A 59 6.31 14.51 16.11
C LEU A 59 7.41 13.66 15.47
N GLN A 60 8.18 12.99 16.30
CA GLN A 60 9.23 12.08 15.85
C GLN A 60 8.66 10.67 15.70
N PHE A 61 8.53 10.21 14.46
CA PHE A 61 8.16 8.84 14.12
C PHE A 61 9.34 8.14 13.45
N ASN A 62 10.33 7.75 14.25
CA ASN A 62 11.63 7.25 13.77
C ASN A 62 11.77 5.73 13.89
N SER A 63 10.69 5.02 14.24
CA SER A 63 10.71 3.56 14.36
C SER A 63 10.29 2.91 13.04
N ALA A 64 11.26 2.29 12.33
CA ALA A 64 10.98 1.53 11.11
C ALA A 64 10.05 0.33 11.37
N SER A 65 10.14 -0.29 12.55
CA SER A 65 9.29 -1.42 12.95
C SER A 65 7.83 -0.99 13.11
N ASP A 66 7.59 0.17 13.76
CA ASP A 66 6.24 0.68 13.96
C ASP A 66 5.63 1.15 12.64
N ALA A 67 6.45 1.78 11.77
CA ALA A 67 6.05 2.15 10.44
C ALA A 67 5.66 0.93 9.59
N GLN A 68 6.44 -0.15 9.66
CA GLN A 68 6.13 -1.41 8.98
C GLN A 68 4.82 -2.02 9.50
N PHE A 69 4.63 -2.06 10.82
CA PHE A 69 3.41 -2.60 11.43
C PHE A 69 2.16 -1.82 10.99
N ILE A 70 2.20 -0.49 11.09
CA ILE A 70 1.08 0.38 10.67
C ILE A 70 0.84 0.23 9.15
N GLY A 71 1.91 0.18 8.37
CA GLY A 71 1.82 -0.03 6.91
C GLY A 71 1.17 -1.36 6.54
N MET A 72 1.53 -2.46 7.20
CA MET A 72 0.92 -3.76 6.97
C MET A 72 -0.56 -3.77 7.34
N MET A 73 -0.94 -3.17 8.48
CA MET A 73 -2.34 -3.04 8.87
C MET A 73 -3.14 -2.23 7.85
N ALA A 74 -2.61 -1.07 7.45
CA ALA A 74 -3.26 -0.21 6.46
C ALA A 74 -3.41 -0.93 5.11
N LEU A 75 -2.36 -1.58 4.61
CA LEU A 75 -2.38 -2.34 3.36
C LEU A 75 -3.41 -3.47 3.39
N SER A 76 -3.48 -4.22 4.49
CA SER A 76 -4.47 -5.30 4.65
C SER A 76 -5.91 -4.79 4.55
N ILE A 77 -6.21 -3.66 5.19
CA ILE A 77 -7.54 -3.03 5.14
C ILE A 77 -7.85 -2.51 3.73
N ILE A 78 -6.89 -1.86 3.08
CA ILE A 78 -7.04 -1.31 1.72
C ILE A 78 -7.31 -2.43 0.73
N LEU A 79 -6.51 -3.50 0.74
CA LEU A 79 -6.67 -4.64 -0.16
C LEU A 79 -8.00 -5.38 0.09
N PHE A 80 -8.38 -5.55 1.36
CA PHE A 80 -9.66 -6.16 1.71
C PHE A 80 -10.83 -5.31 1.21
N SER A 81 -10.82 -4.00 1.47
CA SER A 81 -11.86 -3.07 1.02
C SER A 81 -11.96 -3.06 -0.51
N GLY A 82 -10.83 -2.99 -1.20
CA GLY A 82 -10.77 -3.07 -2.66
C GLY A 82 -11.36 -4.38 -3.21
N GLY A 83 -10.99 -5.51 -2.59
CA GLY A 83 -11.52 -6.82 -2.95
C GLY A 83 -13.03 -6.97 -2.72
N MET A 84 -13.56 -6.41 -1.62
CA MET A 84 -15.00 -6.40 -1.32
C MET A 84 -15.81 -5.61 -2.35
N ASP A 85 -15.25 -4.54 -2.87
CA ASP A 85 -15.92 -3.68 -3.85
C ASP A 85 -15.85 -4.25 -5.28
N THR A 86 -15.05 -5.26 -5.50
CA THR A 86 -14.75 -5.82 -6.81
C THR A 86 -15.74 -6.94 -7.17
N LYS A 87 -16.45 -6.79 -8.29
CA LYS A 87 -17.43 -7.79 -8.74
C LYS A 87 -16.78 -8.82 -9.64
N TYR A 88 -16.81 -10.07 -9.22
CA TYR A 88 -16.21 -11.21 -9.97
C TYR A 88 -16.63 -11.26 -11.44
N ASN A 89 -17.90 -11.01 -11.76
CA ASN A 89 -18.41 -11.04 -13.14
C ASN A 89 -17.82 -9.95 -14.04
N GLU A 90 -17.42 -8.82 -13.47
CA GLU A 90 -16.79 -7.71 -14.20
C GLU A 90 -15.30 -7.99 -14.43
N ILE A 91 -14.64 -8.73 -13.51
CA ILE A 91 -13.22 -9.08 -13.58
C ILE A 91 -12.95 -10.29 -14.44
N LYS A 92 -13.82 -11.30 -14.41
CA LYS A 92 -13.61 -12.58 -15.11
C LYS A 92 -13.12 -12.42 -16.56
N PRO A 93 -13.70 -11.55 -17.41
CA PRO A 93 -13.25 -11.39 -18.80
C PRO A 93 -11.88 -10.72 -18.94
N ILE A 94 -11.41 -10.03 -17.90
CA ILE A 94 -10.17 -9.25 -17.94
C ILE A 94 -9.09 -9.79 -17.00
N LEU A 95 -9.30 -10.96 -16.37
CA LEU A 95 -8.35 -11.57 -15.43
C LEU A 95 -6.96 -11.74 -16.04
N THR A 96 -6.87 -12.31 -17.24
CA THR A 96 -5.57 -12.55 -17.90
C THR A 96 -4.80 -11.26 -18.17
N PRO A 97 -5.35 -10.25 -18.86
CA PRO A 97 -4.63 -9.00 -19.06
C PRO A 97 -4.37 -8.26 -17.74
N GLY A 98 -5.26 -8.30 -16.76
CA GLY A 98 -5.04 -7.69 -15.45
C GLY A 98 -3.86 -8.31 -14.70
N ILE A 99 -3.77 -9.64 -14.64
CA ILE A 99 -2.64 -10.34 -14.03
C ILE A 99 -1.33 -10.04 -14.78
N ILE A 100 -1.33 -10.02 -16.09
CA ILE A 100 -0.13 -9.68 -16.87
C ILE A 100 0.32 -8.25 -16.57
N LEU A 101 -0.59 -7.29 -16.53
CA LEU A 101 -0.26 -5.91 -16.21
C LEU A 101 0.27 -5.76 -14.77
N SER A 102 -0.37 -6.36 -13.80
CA SER A 102 0.05 -6.25 -12.41
C SER A 102 1.34 -7.02 -12.08
N THR A 103 1.76 -7.96 -12.92
CA THR A 103 3.01 -8.74 -12.74
C THR A 103 4.12 -8.26 -13.66
N ALA A 104 3.99 -8.50 -14.97
CA ALA A 104 4.97 -8.10 -15.96
C ALA A 104 5.10 -6.58 -16.06
N GLY A 105 4.00 -5.83 -15.84
CA GLY A 105 4.01 -4.38 -15.79
C GLY A 105 4.89 -3.87 -14.66
N VAL A 106 4.71 -4.38 -13.43
CA VAL A 106 5.52 -4.03 -12.25
C VAL A 106 7.00 -4.35 -12.48
N LEU A 107 7.30 -5.54 -13.02
CA LEU A 107 8.67 -5.93 -13.33
C LEU A 107 9.31 -4.99 -14.37
N LEU A 108 8.60 -4.67 -15.44
CA LEU A 108 9.09 -3.78 -16.48
C LEU A 108 9.29 -2.35 -15.96
N THR A 109 8.33 -1.84 -15.19
CA THR A 109 8.43 -0.53 -14.55
C THR A 109 9.63 -0.47 -13.62
N THR A 110 9.82 -1.49 -12.78
CA THR A 110 10.98 -1.58 -11.87
C THR A 110 12.29 -1.61 -12.64
N LEU A 111 12.39 -2.41 -13.70
CA LEU A 111 13.60 -2.49 -14.52
C LEU A 111 13.92 -1.16 -15.21
N LEU A 112 12.97 -0.59 -15.92
CA LEU A 112 13.19 0.66 -16.65
C LEU A 112 13.49 1.83 -15.71
N THR A 113 12.72 1.98 -14.64
CA THR A 113 12.93 3.04 -13.65
C THR A 113 14.24 2.82 -12.88
N GLY A 114 14.58 1.58 -12.50
CA GLY A 114 15.80 1.27 -11.79
C GLY A 114 17.05 1.52 -12.64
N ILE A 115 17.03 1.13 -13.91
CA ILE A 115 18.11 1.46 -14.86
C ILE A 115 18.23 2.98 -15.03
N PHE A 116 17.12 3.68 -15.16
CA PHE A 116 17.10 5.14 -15.27
C PHE A 116 17.70 5.82 -14.03
N ILE A 117 17.32 5.39 -12.82
CA ILE A 117 17.85 5.90 -11.56
C ILE A 117 19.36 5.61 -11.46
N PHE A 118 19.81 4.41 -11.85
CA PHE A 118 21.22 4.04 -11.85
C PHE A 118 22.04 5.00 -12.74
N TYR A 119 21.63 5.22 -13.99
CA TYR A 119 22.35 6.14 -14.86
C TYR A 119 22.29 7.60 -14.42
N ILE A 120 21.21 8.05 -13.84
CA ILE A 120 21.12 9.42 -13.30
C ILE A 120 22.00 9.60 -12.09
N SER A 121 22.08 8.62 -11.18
CA SER A 121 22.93 8.70 -10.01
C SER A 121 24.41 8.78 -10.38
N ASP A 122 24.82 8.10 -11.44
CA ASP A 122 26.21 8.11 -11.95
C ASP A 122 26.51 9.41 -12.73
N TRP A 123 25.55 9.93 -13.51
CA TRP A 123 25.79 11.08 -14.40
C TRP A 123 25.97 12.40 -13.65
N ASN A 124 25.32 12.57 -12.54
CA ASN A 124 25.16 13.92 -12.03
C ASN A 124 25.88 14.10 -10.71
N ARG A 125 27.06 14.55 -10.64
CA ARG A 125 27.69 15.24 -9.48
C ARG A 125 26.90 15.19 -8.15
N THR A 126 25.90 14.32 -8.05
CA THR A 126 25.22 13.96 -6.81
C THR A 126 26.18 13.04 -6.08
N ASN A 127 26.58 13.39 -4.87
CA ASN A 127 27.42 12.55 -4.01
C ASN A 127 26.71 11.24 -3.58
N ILE A 128 25.73 10.75 -4.36
CA ILE A 128 24.94 9.56 -4.09
C ILE A 128 25.22 8.57 -5.21
N GLU A 129 26.18 7.70 -4.99
CA GLU A 129 26.45 6.56 -5.88
C GLU A 129 25.52 5.40 -5.48
N LEU A 130 24.50 5.14 -6.30
CA LEU A 130 23.63 4.00 -6.11
C LEU A 130 24.13 2.82 -6.94
N THR A 131 24.21 1.66 -6.32
CA THR A 131 24.43 0.42 -7.07
C THR A 131 23.19 0.08 -7.90
N LEU A 132 23.34 -0.73 -8.95
CA LEU A 132 22.20 -1.18 -9.75
C LEU A 132 21.12 -1.85 -8.89
N LEU A 133 21.52 -2.69 -7.91
CA LEU A 133 20.56 -3.34 -7.01
C LEU A 133 19.82 -2.34 -6.11
N SER A 134 20.51 -1.33 -5.58
CA SER A 134 19.88 -0.28 -4.79
C SER A 134 18.95 0.59 -5.62
N SER A 135 19.29 0.87 -6.87
CA SER A 135 18.42 1.58 -7.83
C SER A 135 17.18 0.77 -8.19
N LEU A 136 17.32 -0.53 -8.39
CA LEU A 136 16.19 -1.45 -8.61
C LEU A 136 15.30 -1.55 -7.37
N LEU A 137 15.89 -1.58 -6.17
CA LEU A 137 15.13 -1.59 -4.92
C LEU A 137 14.30 -0.31 -4.77
N LEU A 138 14.89 0.85 -5.02
CA LEU A 138 14.17 2.12 -5.00
C LEU A 138 13.05 2.14 -6.06
N ALA A 139 13.33 1.64 -7.26
CA ALA A 139 12.32 1.53 -8.30
C ALA A 139 11.18 0.57 -7.95
N ALA A 140 11.47 -0.57 -7.29
CA ALA A 140 10.48 -1.53 -6.86
C ALA A 140 9.47 -0.92 -5.87
N THR A 141 9.95 -0.11 -4.92
CA THR A 141 9.07 0.58 -3.97
C THR A 141 8.14 1.62 -4.61
N MET A 142 8.48 2.08 -5.81
CA MET A 142 7.72 3.08 -6.59
C MET A 142 6.93 2.46 -7.75
N SER A 143 7.03 1.16 -7.98
CA SER A 143 6.48 0.50 -9.18
C SER A 143 4.98 0.16 -9.07
N SER A 144 4.41 0.26 -7.88
CA SER A 144 2.98 0.06 -7.64
C SER A 144 2.19 1.35 -7.87
N THR A 145 0.99 1.22 -8.39
CA THR A 145 0.01 2.31 -8.48
C THR A 145 -0.91 2.28 -7.26
N ASP A 146 -1.28 3.45 -6.73
CA ASP A 146 -2.15 3.54 -5.56
C ASP A 146 -3.60 3.15 -5.90
N SER A 147 -3.99 1.96 -5.48
CA SER A 147 -5.34 1.41 -5.70
C SER A 147 -6.43 2.28 -5.05
N ALA A 148 -6.19 2.83 -3.87
CA ALA A 148 -7.16 3.66 -3.17
C ALA A 148 -7.45 4.96 -3.93
N SER A 149 -6.42 5.59 -4.50
CA SER A 149 -6.58 6.79 -5.33
C SER A 149 -7.28 6.48 -6.64
N VAL A 150 -6.94 5.37 -7.31
CA VAL A 150 -7.59 4.94 -8.56
C VAL A 150 -9.07 4.68 -8.32
N PHE A 151 -9.43 3.90 -7.32
CA PHE A 151 -10.83 3.62 -6.96
C PHE A 151 -11.60 4.90 -6.63
N ASN A 152 -11.01 5.76 -5.80
CA ASN A 152 -11.66 6.99 -5.39
C ASN A 152 -11.89 7.93 -6.57
N LEU A 153 -10.91 8.10 -7.44
CA LEU A 153 -11.00 8.94 -8.62
C LEU A 153 -12.08 8.43 -9.59
N LEU A 154 -12.08 7.14 -9.91
CA LEU A 154 -13.04 6.53 -10.83
C LEU A 154 -14.49 6.61 -10.30
N ARG A 155 -14.66 6.44 -8.99
CA ARG A 155 -15.99 6.53 -8.35
C ARG A 155 -16.48 7.96 -8.21
N SER A 156 -15.63 8.86 -7.74
CA SER A 156 -16.01 10.26 -7.49
C SER A 156 -16.39 10.99 -8.78
N GLN A 157 -15.69 10.72 -9.87
CA GLN A 157 -15.93 11.32 -11.17
C GLN A 157 -17.05 10.62 -11.97
N ARG A 158 -17.64 9.53 -11.44
CA ARG A 158 -18.62 8.67 -12.14
C ARG A 158 -18.19 8.35 -13.58
N MET A 159 -16.89 8.15 -13.79
CA MET A 159 -16.33 7.92 -15.11
C MET A 159 -16.70 6.53 -15.61
N ASN A 160 -17.49 6.48 -16.65
CA ASN A 160 -17.74 5.25 -17.40
C ASN A 160 -16.68 5.12 -18.49
N LEU A 161 -15.65 4.31 -18.21
CA LEU A 161 -14.62 3.98 -19.17
C LEU A 161 -15.15 2.87 -20.12
N LYS A 162 -14.88 3.03 -21.43
CA LYS A 162 -15.24 2.01 -22.42
C LYS A 162 -14.38 0.75 -22.26
N GLN A 163 -14.83 -0.37 -22.85
CA GLN A 163 -14.08 -1.62 -22.98
C GLN A 163 -13.62 -2.25 -21.64
N ASN A 164 -14.42 -2.15 -20.60
CA ASN A 164 -14.11 -2.69 -19.27
C ASN A 164 -12.79 -2.14 -18.67
N LEU A 165 -12.33 -0.97 -19.11
CA LEU A 165 -11.09 -0.36 -18.58
C LEU A 165 -11.18 -0.03 -17.10
N ARG A 166 -12.37 0.31 -16.58
CA ARG A 166 -12.54 0.59 -15.16
C ARG A 166 -12.26 -0.65 -14.29
N PRO A 167 -12.93 -1.81 -14.48
CA PRO A 167 -12.59 -3.02 -13.74
C PRO A 167 -11.13 -3.46 -13.94
N MET A 168 -10.55 -3.19 -15.12
CA MET A 168 -9.17 -3.52 -15.41
C MET A 168 -8.19 -2.70 -14.60
N LEU A 169 -8.40 -1.38 -14.50
CA LEU A 169 -7.60 -0.50 -13.65
C LEU A 169 -7.75 -0.85 -12.17
N GLU A 170 -8.97 -1.18 -11.75
CA GLU A 170 -9.24 -1.63 -10.37
C GLU A 170 -8.50 -2.95 -10.06
N LEU A 171 -8.52 -3.92 -10.97
CA LEU A 171 -7.82 -5.19 -10.81
C LEU A 171 -6.30 -5.02 -10.86
N GLU A 172 -5.79 -4.26 -11.81
CA GLU A 172 -4.35 -3.99 -11.97
C GLU A 172 -3.82 -3.31 -10.72
N SER A 173 -4.42 -2.21 -10.30
CA SER A 173 -3.96 -1.42 -9.17
C SER A 173 -4.10 -2.15 -7.83
N GLY A 174 -5.13 -2.98 -7.64
CA GLY A 174 -5.27 -3.79 -6.41
C GLY A 174 -4.35 -5.01 -6.38
N SER A 175 -3.82 -5.45 -7.53
CA SER A 175 -2.96 -6.63 -7.63
C SER A 175 -1.47 -6.28 -7.76
N ASN A 176 -1.12 -5.07 -8.16
CA ASN A 176 0.27 -4.66 -8.32
C ASN A 176 0.95 -4.35 -6.96
N ASP A 177 0.20 -3.90 -5.94
CA ASP A 177 0.72 -3.66 -4.59
C ASP A 177 1.41 -4.91 -3.99
N PRO A 178 0.76 -6.09 -3.93
CA PRO A 178 1.41 -7.31 -3.49
C PRO A 178 2.65 -7.67 -4.32
N MET A 179 2.61 -7.46 -5.64
CA MET A 179 3.74 -7.76 -6.53
C MET A 179 4.93 -6.85 -6.27
N ALA A 180 4.70 -5.53 -6.14
CA ALA A 180 5.75 -4.56 -5.82
C ALA A 180 6.35 -4.84 -4.43
N TYR A 181 5.51 -5.15 -3.44
CA TYR A 181 5.96 -5.55 -2.10
C TYR A 181 6.86 -6.79 -2.16
N MET A 182 6.43 -7.85 -2.85
CA MET A 182 7.23 -9.07 -2.97
C MET A 182 8.56 -8.83 -3.70
N LEU A 183 8.53 -8.04 -4.78
CA LEU A 183 9.75 -7.70 -5.51
C LEU A 183 10.72 -6.89 -4.62
N THR A 184 10.20 -6.00 -3.80
CA THR A 184 10.98 -5.25 -2.81
C THR A 184 11.65 -6.18 -1.80
N ILE A 185 10.90 -7.14 -1.23
CA ILE A 185 11.45 -8.12 -0.28
C ILE A 185 12.53 -9.00 -0.94
N VAL A 186 12.29 -9.47 -2.17
CA VAL A 186 13.30 -10.25 -2.92
C VAL A 186 14.58 -9.44 -3.12
N LEU A 187 14.48 -8.17 -3.53
CA LEU A 187 15.65 -7.32 -3.72
C LEU A 187 16.39 -7.03 -2.40
N ILE A 188 15.67 -6.85 -1.30
CA ILE A 188 16.27 -6.73 0.04
C ILE A 188 17.03 -7.99 0.40
N GLN A 189 16.46 -9.18 0.17
CA GLN A 189 17.12 -10.46 0.44
C GLN A 189 18.38 -10.63 -0.41
N VAL A 190 18.33 -10.30 -1.70
CA VAL A 190 19.49 -10.35 -2.60
C VAL A 190 20.60 -9.41 -2.11
N ILE A 191 20.26 -8.18 -1.73
CA ILE A 191 21.23 -7.20 -1.22
C ILE A 191 21.85 -7.68 0.10
N SER A 192 21.01 -8.21 1.01
CA SER A 192 21.44 -8.67 2.34
C SER A 192 22.28 -9.94 2.28
N SER A 193 22.08 -10.80 1.27
CA SER A 193 22.86 -12.04 1.07
C SER A 193 24.26 -11.80 0.50
N GLY A 194 24.57 -10.56 0.11
CA GLY A 194 25.88 -10.18 -0.44
C GLY A 194 26.20 -10.87 -1.77
N SER A 195 27.41 -11.46 -1.88
CA SER A 195 27.92 -11.99 -3.15
C SER A 195 27.32 -13.33 -3.59
N ASN A 196 26.55 -14.02 -2.75
CA ASN A 196 26.00 -15.35 -3.05
C ASN A 196 24.51 -15.46 -2.67
N PRO A 197 23.59 -14.78 -3.38
CA PRO A 197 22.16 -14.96 -3.16
C PRO A 197 21.73 -16.37 -3.62
N ASP A 198 21.05 -17.09 -2.73
CA ASP A 198 20.41 -18.36 -3.10
C ASP A 198 19.07 -18.10 -3.80
N PHE A 199 19.12 -17.91 -5.11
CA PHE A 199 17.94 -17.64 -5.92
C PHE A 199 16.89 -18.76 -5.85
N LEU A 200 17.31 -20.02 -5.62
CA LEU A 200 16.39 -21.12 -5.48
C LEU A 200 15.57 -21.01 -4.20
N LEU A 201 16.21 -20.67 -3.09
CA LEU A 201 15.56 -20.47 -1.80
C LEU A 201 14.62 -19.25 -1.86
N ILE A 202 15.07 -18.15 -2.40
CA ILE A 202 14.25 -16.92 -2.58
C ILE A 202 13.00 -17.22 -3.44
N THR A 203 13.18 -17.91 -4.55
CA THR A 203 12.05 -18.28 -5.44
C THR A 203 11.09 -19.25 -4.75
N LYS A 204 11.61 -20.23 -4.00
CA LYS A 204 10.80 -21.15 -3.23
C LYS A 204 9.95 -20.42 -2.18
N ASP A 205 10.56 -19.51 -1.40
CA ASP A 205 9.87 -18.75 -0.37
C ASP A 205 8.76 -17.88 -0.98
N LEU A 206 9.03 -17.28 -2.12
CA LEU A 206 8.05 -16.49 -2.87
C LEU A 206 6.85 -17.34 -3.31
N LEU A 207 7.11 -18.51 -3.93
CA LEU A 207 6.05 -19.43 -4.34
C LEU A 207 5.22 -19.95 -3.16
N VAL A 208 5.88 -20.24 -2.05
CA VAL A 208 5.22 -20.67 -0.80
C VAL A 208 4.31 -19.58 -0.27
N GLN A 209 4.77 -18.33 -0.22
CA GLN A 209 3.96 -17.19 0.22
C GLN A 209 2.73 -16.99 -0.67
N PHE A 210 2.89 -17.03 -1.99
CA PHE A 210 1.75 -16.94 -2.91
C PHE A 210 0.74 -18.07 -2.73
N PHE A 211 1.23 -19.32 -2.64
CA PHE A 211 0.38 -20.46 -2.49
C PHE A 211 -0.41 -20.42 -1.18
N PHE A 212 0.28 -20.25 -0.06
CA PHE A 212 -0.39 -20.19 1.25
C PHE A 212 -1.26 -18.96 1.40
N GLY A 213 -0.84 -17.79 0.91
CA GLY A 213 -1.66 -16.59 0.89
C GLY A 213 -2.97 -16.79 0.11
N GLY A 214 -2.88 -17.41 -1.07
CA GLY A 214 -4.06 -17.73 -1.87
C GLY A 214 -4.99 -18.74 -1.21
N VAL A 215 -4.45 -19.81 -0.63
CA VAL A 215 -5.22 -20.85 0.08
C VAL A 215 -5.90 -20.26 1.33
N ILE A 216 -5.16 -19.53 2.15
CA ILE A 216 -5.69 -18.93 3.38
C ILE A 216 -6.74 -17.87 3.02
N GLY A 217 -6.45 -16.97 2.06
CA GLY A 217 -7.39 -15.96 1.63
C GLY A 217 -8.69 -16.54 1.09
N TYR A 218 -8.62 -17.61 0.27
CA TYR A 218 -9.81 -18.32 -0.20
C TYR A 218 -10.59 -18.98 0.94
N ALA A 219 -9.89 -19.67 1.85
CA ALA A 219 -10.51 -20.33 3.00
C ALA A 219 -11.20 -19.32 3.92
N MET A 220 -10.51 -18.21 4.24
CA MET A 220 -11.07 -17.13 5.07
C MET A 220 -12.24 -16.43 4.38
N GLY A 221 -12.17 -16.18 3.09
CA GLY A 221 -13.30 -15.65 2.33
C GLY A 221 -14.52 -16.55 2.37
N ARG A 222 -14.35 -17.86 2.17
CA ARG A 222 -15.45 -18.85 2.28
C ARG A 222 -16.00 -18.92 3.70
N PHE A 223 -15.13 -18.91 4.70
CA PHE A 223 -15.51 -18.91 6.10
C PHE A 223 -16.30 -17.63 6.47
N SER A 224 -15.85 -16.48 6.02
CA SER A 224 -16.53 -15.20 6.25
C SER A 224 -17.95 -15.19 5.68
N VAL A 225 -18.12 -15.67 4.45
CA VAL A 225 -19.46 -15.79 3.82
C VAL A 225 -20.36 -16.75 4.60
N TRP A 226 -19.83 -17.93 5.01
CA TRP A 226 -20.59 -18.88 5.83
C TRP A 226 -20.98 -18.27 7.17
N LEU A 227 -20.06 -17.59 7.84
CA LEU A 227 -20.27 -16.97 9.14
C LEU A 227 -21.34 -15.87 9.08
N ILE A 228 -21.24 -14.96 8.10
CA ILE A 228 -22.22 -13.88 7.90
C ILE A 228 -23.63 -14.43 7.69
N ASN A 229 -23.76 -15.47 6.85
CA ASN A 229 -25.04 -16.09 6.58
C ASN A 229 -25.62 -16.85 7.80
N ARG A 230 -24.78 -17.22 8.76
CA ARG A 230 -25.21 -17.98 9.96
C ARG A 230 -25.57 -17.08 11.14
N ILE A 231 -24.86 -15.97 11.33
CA ILE A 231 -24.96 -15.16 12.56
C ILE A 231 -26.22 -14.28 12.59
N ASN A 232 -26.76 -13.86 11.46
CA ASN A 232 -27.96 -13.02 11.37
C ASN A 232 -27.97 -11.85 12.36
N LEU A 233 -26.97 -10.94 12.23
CA LEU A 233 -26.80 -9.79 13.13
C LEU A 233 -27.97 -8.80 12.98
N SER A 234 -28.46 -8.29 14.10
CA SER A 234 -29.57 -7.32 14.12
C SER A 234 -29.20 -5.94 13.62
N ASN A 235 -27.89 -5.61 13.58
CA ASN A 235 -27.41 -4.29 13.17
C ASN A 235 -26.38 -4.42 12.03
N SER A 236 -26.61 -3.70 10.93
CA SER A 236 -25.74 -3.71 9.76
C SER A 236 -24.30 -3.28 10.05
N SER A 237 -24.10 -2.37 10.99
CA SER A 237 -22.77 -1.90 11.39
C SER A 237 -21.90 -3.01 11.99
N LEU A 238 -22.50 -4.01 12.64
CA LEU A 238 -21.78 -5.13 13.23
C LEU A 238 -21.14 -6.03 12.18
N TYR A 239 -21.72 -6.11 10.96
CA TYR A 239 -21.10 -6.86 9.85
C TYR A 239 -19.78 -6.25 9.41
N SER A 240 -19.68 -4.91 9.39
CA SER A 240 -18.43 -4.24 9.04
C SER A 240 -17.33 -4.51 10.06
N ILE A 241 -17.68 -4.51 11.35
CA ILE A 241 -16.73 -4.83 12.44
C ILE A 241 -16.32 -6.30 12.37
N LEU A 242 -17.28 -7.22 12.14
CA LEU A 242 -17.01 -8.64 11.96
C LEU A 242 -16.06 -8.90 10.79
N LEU A 243 -16.33 -8.29 9.64
CA LEU A 243 -15.47 -8.41 8.47
C LEU A 243 -14.07 -7.86 8.73
N LEU A 244 -13.97 -6.70 9.39
CA LEU A 244 -12.67 -6.13 9.76
C LEU A 244 -11.89 -7.06 10.70
N SER A 245 -12.57 -7.73 11.64
CA SER A 245 -11.91 -8.69 12.54
C SER A 245 -11.42 -9.97 11.86
N LEU A 246 -11.92 -10.28 10.65
CA LEU A 246 -11.51 -11.44 9.86
C LEU A 246 -10.37 -11.12 8.87
N VAL A 247 -9.99 -9.84 8.74
CA VAL A 247 -8.86 -9.39 7.90
C VAL A 247 -7.52 -9.69 8.56
N PHE A 248 -7.47 -9.66 9.88
CA PHE A 248 -6.28 -9.85 10.72
C PHE A 248 -6.29 -11.23 11.39
#